data_5ff09d42a4344a4ebe19dc4fb8a28f87
#
_entry.id   5ff09d42a4344a4ebe19dc4fb8a28f87
#
_cell.length_a   1.000
_cell.length_b   1.000
_cell.length_c   1.000
_cell.angle_alpha   90.00
_cell.angle_beta   90.00
_cell.angle_gamma   90.00
#
_symmetry.space_group_name_H-M   'P 1'
#
loop_
_entity.id
_entity.type
_entity.pdbx_description
1 polymer ?
#
loop_
_entity_poly.entity_id
_entity_poly.type
_entity_poly.pdbx_seq_one_letter_code
_entity_poly.pdbx_strand_id
1 'polypeptide(L)'
;MKITERIQSRKDVKAISVRLLGDYKSVNYMEAWNKLGAYCQKHHLDYDSPDVEYINIYHDNPATTPAEACRTDICIAAPIVEQLQPEEDINIITIYGGRFLVYRHQGPYEKLAEVNAKIYGELLSKSGEKIKL
;
A
#
# COMPACT_ATOMS: atom_id res chain seq x y z
N MET A 1 19.86 -6.00 -6.98
CA MET A 1 18.39 -6.06 -6.80
C MET A 1 17.94 -7.50 -6.78
N LYS A 2 17.15 -7.88 -5.81
CA LYS A 2 16.68 -9.26 -5.64
C LYS A 2 15.17 -9.26 -5.51
N ILE A 3 14.49 -10.12 -6.29
CA ILE A 3 13.04 -10.29 -6.25
C ILE A 3 12.74 -11.76 -5.94
N THR A 4 11.94 -12.00 -4.92
CA THR A 4 11.42 -13.33 -4.60
C THR A 4 9.90 -13.33 -4.67
N GLU A 5 9.29 -14.44 -5.05
CA GLU A 5 7.84 -14.55 -5.12
C GLU A 5 7.32 -15.67 -4.23
N ARG A 6 6.09 -15.48 -3.73
CA ARG A 6 5.39 -16.52 -2.97
C ARG A 6 3.89 -16.25 -3.02
N ILE A 7 3.09 -17.29 -2.80
CA ILE A 7 1.65 -17.14 -2.61
C ILE A 7 1.37 -17.13 -1.12
N GLN A 8 0.63 -16.13 -0.67
CA GLN A 8 0.31 -15.94 0.74
C GLN A 8 -1.18 -15.66 0.91
N SER A 9 -1.81 -16.37 1.84
CA SER A 9 -3.18 -16.08 2.25
C SER A 9 -3.17 -15.08 3.39
N ARG A 10 -4.08 -14.11 3.34
CA ARG A 10 -4.19 -13.06 4.35
C ARG A 10 -5.64 -12.89 4.77
N LYS A 11 -5.84 -12.45 6.01
CA LYS A 11 -7.16 -12.06 6.52
C LYS A 11 -7.43 -10.60 6.20
N ASP A 12 -8.72 -10.21 6.24
CA ASP A 12 -9.09 -8.80 6.14
C ASP A 12 -8.50 -8.02 7.33
N VAL A 13 -8.02 -6.81 7.06
CA VAL A 13 -7.52 -5.92 8.09
C VAL A 13 -8.08 -4.51 7.91
N LYS A 14 -8.30 -3.81 9.02
CA LYS A 14 -8.67 -2.40 9.02
C LYS A 14 -7.42 -1.53 9.03
N ALA A 15 -7.47 -0.43 8.30
CA ALA A 15 -6.36 0.51 8.22
C ALA A 15 -6.86 1.96 8.24
N ILE A 16 -6.06 2.83 8.86
CA ILE A 16 -6.19 4.26 8.63
C ILE A 16 -5.47 4.58 7.33
N SER A 17 -5.99 5.55 6.58
CA SER A 17 -5.55 5.77 5.21
C SER A 17 -5.63 7.24 4.82
N VAL A 18 -4.64 7.70 4.03
CA VAL A 18 -4.67 8.96 3.32
C VAL A 18 -4.56 8.66 1.83
N ARG A 19 -5.48 9.20 1.03
CA ARG A 19 -5.45 9.02 -0.42
C ARG A 19 -4.69 10.17 -1.09
N LEU A 20 -3.76 9.80 -1.96
CA LEU A 20 -3.05 10.72 -2.83
C LEU A 20 -3.51 10.49 -4.27
N LEU A 21 -3.68 11.59 -5.02
CA LEU A 21 -4.05 11.56 -6.42
C LEU A 21 -2.92 12.18 -7.23
N GLY A 22 -2.45 11.47 -8.24
CA GLY A 22 -1.41 11.97 -9.13
C GLY A 22 -0.37 10.93 -9.49
N ASP A 23 0.66 11.38 -10.20
CA ASP A 23 1.77 10.53 -10.63
C ASP A 23 2.47 9.88 -9.43
N TYR A 24 2.59 8.56 -9.46
CA TYR A 24 3.22 7.78 -8.39
C TYR A 24 4.65 8.22 -8.06
N LYS A 25 5.34 8.86 -9.01
CA LYS A 25 6.71 9.35 -8.81
C LYS A 25 6.78 10.72 -8.17
N SER A 26 5.69 11.50 -8.22
CA SER A 26 5.71 12.91 -7.83
C SER A 26 4.74 13.28 -6.71
N VAL A 27 3.80 12.39 -6.34
CA VAL A 27 2.89 12.67 -5.22
C VAL A 27 3.65 12.82 -3.91
N ASN A 28 3.12 13.63 -3.01
CA ASN A 28 3.79 13.96 -1.75
C ASN A 28 3.50 12.90 -0.69
N TYR A 29 4.28 11.83 -0.70
CA TYR A 29 4.18 10.75 0.29
C TYR A 29 4.44 11.23 1.70
N MET A 30 5.37 12.18 1.87
CA MET A 30 5.73 12.70 3.20
C MET A 30 4.55 13.40 3.85
N GLU A 31 3.76 14.16 3.08
CA GLU A 31 2.56 14.81 3.60
C GLU A 31 1.57 13.77 4.13
N ALA A 32 1.34 12.69 3.40
CA ALA A 32 0.47 11.60 3.83
C ALA A 32 0.98 10.94 5.12
N TRP A 33 2.28 10.65 5.20
CA TRP A 33 2.88 10.08 6.40
C TRP A 33 2.79 11.00 7.60
N ASN A 34 2.95 12.31 7.38
CA ASN A 34 2.81 13.30 8.46
C ASN A 34 1.39 13.35 9.01
N LYS A 35 0.38 13.27 8.13
CA LYS A 35 -1.03 13.22 8.54
C LYS A 35 -1.33 11.95 9.33
N LEU A 36 -0.87 10.80 8.86
CA LEU A 36 -1.05 9.53 9.56
C LEU A 36 -0.33 9.52 10.91
N GLY A 37 0.89 10.04 10.96
CA GLY A 37 1.66 10.14 12.20
C GLY A 37 0.98 11.03 13.25
N ALA A 38 0.45 12.16 12.83
CA ALA A 38 -0.29 13.05 13.73
C ALA A 38 -1.55 12.38 14.28
N TYR A 39 -2.28 11.65 13.43
CA TYR A 39 -3.45 10.89 13.87
C TYR A 39 -3.07 9.81 14.87
N CYS A 40 -2.01 9.05 14.61
CA CYS A 40 -1.52 8.03 15.52
C CYS A 40 -1.17 8.60 16.89
N GLN A 41 -0.50 9.74 16.88
CA GLN A 41 -0.11 10.44 18.11
C GLN A 41 -1.32 10.91 18.91
N LYS A 42 -2.31 11.49 18.22
CA LYS A 42 -3.54 11.96 18.83
C LYS A 42 -4.35 10.83 19.48
N HIS A 43 -4.38 9.67 18.86
CA HIS A 43 -5.17 8.53 19.30
C HIS A 43 -4.36 7.47 20.05
N HIS A 44 -3.10 7.79 20.39
CA HIS A 44 -2.22 6.90 21.16
C HIS A 44 -1.98 5.54 20.49
N LEU A 45 -1.96 5.51 19.16
CA LEU A 45 -1.64 4.31 18.41
C LEU A 45 -0.11 4.13 18.40
N ASP A 46 0.35 2.98 18.88
CA ASP A 46 1.77 2.65 18.89
C ASP A 46 2.18 2.08 17.52
N TYR A 47 2.68 2.94 16.64
CA TYR A 47 3.08 2.54 15.30
C TYR A 47 4.43 1.80 15.26
N ASP A 48 5.11 1.64 16.39
CA ASP A 48 6.31 0.78 16.50
C ASP A 48 5.95 -0.64 16.96
N SER A 49 4.68 -0.90 17.25
CA SER A 49 4.22 -2.23 17.64
C SER A 49 4.42 -3.24 16.51
N PRO A 50 4.78 -4.50 16.83
CA PRO A 50 4.90 -5.56 15.81
C PRO A 50 3.58 -5.89 15.10
N ASP A 51 2.44 -5.49 15.66
CA ASP A 51 1.12 -5.71 15.05
C ASP A 51 0.78 -4.69 13.97
N VAL A 52 1.62 -3.66 13.78
CA VAL A 52 1.38 -2.59 12.82
C VAL A 52 2.03 -2.93 11.47
N GLU A 53 1.27 -2.75 10.39
CA GLU A 53 1.78 -2.87 9.03
C GLU A 53 1.67 -1.52 8.32
N TYR A 54 2.71 -1.18 7.55
CA TYR A 54 2.73 0.00 6.69
C TYR A 54 2.48 -0.47 5.26
N ILE A 55 1.40 0.01 4.64
CA ILE A 55 0.96 -0.49 3.34
C ILE A 55 0.68 0.69 2.42
N ASN A 56 1.28 0.66 1.22
CA ASN A 56 0.93 1.57 0.14
C ASN A 56 0.13 0.78 -0.89
N ILE A 57 -1.07 1.27 -1.21
CA ILE A 57 -1.93 0.62 -2.20
C ILE A 57 -1.93 1.49 -3.46
N TYR A 58 -1.44 0.93 -4.56
CA TYR A 58 -1.44 1.57 -5.87
C TYR A 58 -2.61 0.99 -6.66
N HIS A 59 -3.68 1.78 -6.80
CA HIS A 59 -4.95 1.30 -7.36
C HIS A 59 -4.95 1.18 -8.87
N ASP A 60 -4.06 1.87 -9.56
CA ASP A 60 -4.12 2.02 -11.01
C ASP A 60 -2.84 1.56 -11.67
N ASN A 61 -2.96 1.05 -12.89
CA ASN A 61 -1.81 0.69 -13.69
C ASN A 61 -1.31 1.95 -14.40
N PRO A 62 -0.08 2.45 -14.09
CA PRO A 62 0.42 3.69 -14.70
C PRO A 62 0.67 3.57 -16.21
N ALA A 63 0.73 2.35 -16.75
CA ALA A 63 0.86 2.14 -18.20
C ALA A 63 -0.45 2.40 -18.95
N THR A 64 -1.62 2.29 -18.26
CA THR A 64 -2.94 2.43 -18.88
C THR A 64 -3.77 3.55 -18.29
N THR A 65 -3.40 4.09 -17.12
CA THR A 65 -4.10 5.17 -16.44
C THR A 65 -3.27 6.45 -16.55
N PRO A 66 -3.88 7.60 -16.96
CA PRO A 66 -3.15 8.87 -16.96
C PRO A 66 -2.52 9.15 -15.59
N ALA A 67 -1.31 9.71 -15.60
CA ALA A 67 -0.57 9.94 -14.36
C ALA A 67 -1.36 10.77 -13.34
N GLU A 68 -2.05 11.81 -13.79
CA GLU A 68 -2.85 12.69 -12.93
C GLU A 68 -4.08 12.02 -12.33
N ALA A 69 -4.50 10.87 -12.87
CA ALA A 69 -5.64 10.10 -12.39
C ALA A 69 -5.26 8.90 -11.52
N CYS A 70 -3.99 8.63 -11.35
CA CYS A 70 -3.53 7.52 -10.52
C CYS A 70 -3.82 7.78 -9.04
N ARG A 71 -4.27 6.74 -8.34
CA ARG A 71 -4.65 6.80 -6.93
C ARG A 71 -3.71 5.95 -6.09
N THR A 72 -3.26 6.52 -4.99
CA THR A 72 -2.44 5.82 -4.00
C THR A 72 -3.07 5.97 -2.63
N ASP A 73 -3.25 4.89 -1.90
CA ASP A 73 -3.61 4.95 -0.49
C ASP A 73 -2.38 4.62 0.35
N ILE A 74 -2.03 5.53 1.24
CA ILE A 74 -0.97 5.33 2.22
C ILE A 74 -1.64 4.90 3.51
N CYS A 75 -1.30 3.71 4.00
CA CYS A 75 -2.07 3.07 5.05
C CYS A 75 -1.22 2.62 6.23
N ILE A 76 -1.82 2.67 7.42
CA ILE A 76 -1.31 2.00 8.60
C ILE A 76 -2.39 1.04 9.08
N ALA A 77 -2.11 -0.26 9.03
CA ALA A 77 -3.03 -1.31 9.45
C ALA A 77 -2.63 -1.85 10.81
N ALA A 78 -3.61 -1.98 11.71
CA ALA A 78 -3.40 -2.54 13.04
C ALA A 78 -4.74 -2.99 13.62
N PRO A 79 -4.76 -3.99 14.52
CA PRO A 79 -6.02 -4.44 15.14
C PRO A 79 -6.81 -3.34 15.84
N ILE A 80 -6.12 -2.39 16.48
CA ILE A 80 -6.77 -1.29 17.19
C ILE A 80 -7.57 -0.36 16.27
N VAL A 81 -7.29 -0.36 14.98
CA VAL A 81 -8.00 0.51 14.01
C VAL A 81 -9.51 0.23 14.01
N GLU A 82 -9.95 -0.97 14.34
CA GLU A 82 -11.38 -1.30 14.46
C GLU A 82 -12.10 -0.44 15.49
N GLN A 83 -11.39 0.11 16.46
CA GLN A 83 -11.92 0.96 17.52
C GLN A 83 -11.79 2.45 17.22
N LEU A 84 -11.19 2.82 16.08
CA LEU A 84 -10.93 4.20 15.71
C LEU A 84 -12.00 4.72 14.76
N GLN A 85 -12.06 6.05 14.63
CA GLN A 85 -13.02 6.74 13.78
C GLN A 85 -12.31 7.60 12.74
N PRO A 86 -12.90 7.78 11.56
CA PRO A 86 -12.31 8.66 10.54
C PRO A 86 -12.32 10.12 11.00
N GLU A 87 -11.39 10.89 10.48
CA GLU A 87 -11.30 12.35 10.67
C GLU A 87 -11.13 13.00 9.30
N GLU A 88 -11.01 14.33 9.27
CA GLU A 88 -11.05 15.11 8.03
C GLU A 88 -10.16 14.58 6.91
N ASP A 89 -8.90 14.31 7.19
CA ASP A 89 -7.95 13.82 6.18
C ASP A 89 -7.63 12.33 6.32
N ILE A 90 -8.28 11.66 7.27
CA ILE A 90 -7.99 10.27 7.60
C ILE A 90 -9.23 9.42 7.37
N ASN A 91 -9.11 8.44 6.50
CA ASN A 91 -10.16 7.46 6.23
C ASN A 91 -9.88 6.16 6.99
N ILE A 92 -10.94 5.43 7.28
CA ILE A 92 -10.84 4.05 7.79
C ILE A 92 -11.28 3.14 6.65
N ILE A 93 -10.39 2.26 6.22
CA ILE A 93 -10.67 1.35 5.12
C ILE A 93 -10.47 -0.10 5.56
N THR A 94 -11.09 -1.01 4.83
CA THR A 94 -10.84 -2.44 4.97
C THR A 94 -9.92 -2.88 3.83
N ILE A 95 -8.78 -3.45 4.17
CA ILE A 95 -7.92 -4.10 3.19
C ILE A 95 -8.35 -5.56 3.18
N TYR A 96 -9.01 -5.97 2.09
CA TYR A 96 -9.59 -7.30 2.00
C TYR A 96 -8.49 -8.35 1.87
N GLY A 97 -8.65 -9.41 2.62
CA GLY A 97 -7.78 -10.56 2.56
C GLY A 97 -8.04 -11.42 1.34
N GLY A 98 -7.42 -12.57 1.33
CA GLY A 98 -7.52 -13.55 0.26
C GLY A 98 -6.16 -14.13 -0.04
N ARG A 99 -6.04 -14.69 -1.25
CA ARG A 99 -4.79 -15.27 -1.71
C ARG A 99 -4.04 -14.24 -2.55
N PHE A 100 -2.80 -13.96 -2.17
CA PHE A 100 -1.96 -12.97 -2.84
C PHE A 100 -0.70 -13.60 -3.40
N LEU A 101 -0.31 -13.17 -4.58
CA LEU A 101 1.02 -13.42 -5.12
C LEU A 101 1.94 -12.30 -4.63
N VAL A 102 2.92 -12.67 -3.82
CA VAL A 102 3.79 -11.71 -3.14
C VAL A 102 5.18 -11.74 -3.77
N TYR A 103 5.64 -10.58 -4.21
CA TYR A 103 7.01 -10.38 -4.68
C TYR A 103 7.77 -9.55 -3.67
N ARG A 104 8.85 -10.13 -3.13
CA ARG A 104 9.72 -9.42 -2.19
C ARG A 104 10.88 -8.81 -2.93
N HIS A 105 11.01 -7.49 -2.83
CA HIS A 105 12.12 -6.75 -3.39
C HIS A 105 13.17 -6.46 -2.32
N GLN A 106 14.42 -6.79 -2.60
CA GLN A 106 15.57 -6.43 -1.78
C GLN A 106 16.53 -5.60 -2.64
N GLY A 107 16.70 -4.31 -2.30
CA GLY A 107 17.52 -3.39 -3.05
C GLY A 107 17.14 -1.94 -2.79
N PRO A 108 17.74 -1.00 -3.51
CA PRO A 108 17.44 0.43 -3.31
C PRO A 108 15.98 0.76 -3.57
N TYR A 109 15.42 1.61 -2.72
CA TYR A 109 14.02 2.04 -2.84
C TYR A 109 13.73 2.73 -4.18
N GLU A 110 14.70 3.47 -4.73
CA GLU A 110 14.56 4.16 -6.01
C GLU A 110 14.42 3.21 -7.20
N LYS A 111 14.68 1.93 -7.00
CA LYS A 111 14.44 0.89 -8.03
C LYS A 111 13.02 0.33 -8.01
N LEU A 112 12.17 0.79 -7.09
CA LEU A 112 10.84 0.23 -6.91
C LEU A 112 9.96 0.34 -8.15
N ALA A 113 10.02 1.46 -8.87
CA ALA A 113 9.25 1.63 -10.11
C ALA A 113 9.65 0.61 -11.18
N GLU A 114 10.95 0.33 -11.31
CA GLU A 114 11.48 -0.67 -12.23
C GLU A 114 11.02 -2.07 -11.85
N VAL A 115 11.03 -2.39 -10.55
CA VAL A 115 10.53 -3.68 -10.04
C VAL A 115 9.05 -3.84 -10.33
N ASN A 116 8.23 -2.81 -10.10
CA ASN A 116 6.80 -2.86 -10.38
C ASN A 116 6.52 -3.11 -11.86
N ALA A 117 7.24 -2.44 -12.75
CA ALA A 117 7.10 -2.66 -14.19
C ALA A 117 7.42 -4.11 -14.56
N LYS A 118 8.46 -4.68 -13.98
CA LYS A 118 8.85 -6.06 -14.20
C LYS A 118 7.80 -7.05 -13.70
N ILE A 119 7.21 -6.80 -12.52
CA ILE A 119 6.15 -7.64 -11.95
C ILE A 119 4.95 -7.68 -12.90
N TYR A 120 4.44 -6.53 -13.32
CA TYR A 120 3.26 -6.46 -14.18
C TYR A 120 3.54 -6.98 -15.60
N GLY A 121 4.70 -6.66 -16.16
CA GLY A 121 5.02 -6.98 -17.54
C GLY A 121 5.53 -8.40 -17.78
N GLU A 122 6.29 -8.95 -16.86
CA GLU A 122 7.00 -10.21 -17.06
C GLU A 122 6.69 -11.27 -16.02
N LEU A 123 6.89 -10.96 -14.74
CA LEU A 123 6.81 -11.97 -13.68
C LEU A 123 5.38 -12.47 -13.46
N LEU A 124 4.40 -11.60 -13.50
CA LEU A 124 3.00 -11.96 -13.31
C LEU A 124 2.51 -12.87 -14.44
N SER A 125 2.87 -12.55 -15.68
CA SER A 125 2.53 -13.38 -16.84
C SER A 125 3.09 -14.79 -16.73
N LYS A 126 4.30 -14.93 -16.25
CA LYS A 126 4.97 -16.24 -16.07
C LYS A 126 4.37 -17.05 -14.95
N SER A 127 3.79 -16.43 -13.94
CA SER A 127 3.21 -17.13 -12.80
C SER A 127 1.90 -17.85 -13.11
N GLY A 128 1.20 -17.43 -14.19
CA GLY A 128 -0.11 -17.95 -14.54
C GLY A 128 -1.25 -17.45 -13.65
N GLU A 129 -0.96 -16.57 -12.71
CA GLU A 129 -1.98 -16.00 -11.82
C GLU A 129 -2.64 -14.79 -12.46
N LYS A 130 -3.89 -14.53 -12.08
CA LYS A 130 -4.64 -13.36 -12.55
C LYS A 130 -4.63 -12.27 -11.50
N ILE A 131 -4.53 -11.02 -11.98
CA ILE A 131 -4.64 -9.85 -11.10
C ILE A 131 -6.09 -9.71 -10.66
N LYS A 132 -6.29 -9.55 -9.35
CA LYS A 132 -7.57 -9.22 -8.76
C LYS A 132 -7.66 -7.70 -8.60
N LEU A 133 -8.56 -7.11 -9.34
CA LEU A 133 -8.82 -5.67 -9.32
C LEU A 133 -9.96 -5.30 -8.37
#